data_24b590d21d6d2516b052c209c9aa94ae
#
_entry.id   24b590d21d6d2516b052c209c9aa94ae
#
_cell.length_a   1.000
_cell.length_b   1.000
_cell.length_c   1.000
_cell.angle_alpha   90.00
_cell.angle_beta   90.00
_cell.angle_gamma   90.00
#
_symmetry.space_group_name_H-M   'P 1'
#
loop_
_entity.id
_entity.type
_entity.pdbx_description
1 polymer ?
#
loop_
_entity_poly.entity_id
_entity_poly.type
_entity_poly.pdbx_seq_one_letter_code
_entity_poly.pdbx_strand_id
1 'polypeptide(L)'
;MNSLEIYRETLLAHNEQPHNFHALSHPTHQSDGHNPLCGDEITVYLRIENDRIKEISFTGQGCAICKASASLMTLRLEGKTTADAEKDAQKILKWLNDATAEQPENLGELEALLGVRKFPMRVKCATLAWHAFLKALNQPAGSDAGKESSASCGCCSNGSTSDGKYPNGGCGCGA
;
A
#
# COMPACT_ATOMS: atom_id res chain seq x y z
N MET A 1 22.26 18.89 -17.20
CA MET A 1 20.88 18.56 -16.87
C MET A 1 20.48 19.20 -15.55
N ASN A 2 19.39 19.91 -15.55
CA ASN A 2 18.85 20.54 -14.36
C ASN A 2 18.23 19.43 -13.48
N SER A 3 18.41 19.49 -12.16
CA SER A 3 17.85 18.49 -11.21
C SER A 3 16.32 18.29 -11.35
N LEU A 4 15.61 19.31 -11.86
CA LEU A 4 14.18 19.26 -12.15
C LEU A 4 13.86 18.41 -13.39
N GLU A 5 14.73 18.36 -14.37
CA GLU A 5 14.57 17.56 -15.58
C GLU A 5 14.80 16.08 -15.26
N ILE A 6 15.85 15.76 -14.51
CA ILE A 6 16.12 14.40 -14.02
C ILE A 6 14.95 13.88 -13.20
N TYR A 7 14.40 14.70 -12.31
CA TYR A 7 13.20 14.39 -11.54
C TYR A 7 12.00 13.99 -12.42
N ARG A 8 11.73 14.78 -13.46
CA ARG A 8 10.58 14.51 -14.36
C ARG A 8 10.81 13.27 -15.19
N GLU A 9 11.98 13.10 -15.77
CA GLU A 9 12.31 11.96 -16.64
C GLU A 9 12.25 10.64 -15.87
N THR A 10 12.87 10.57 -14.70
CA THR A 10 12.85 9.36 -13.86
C THR A 10 11.42 9.00 -13.43
N LEU A 11 10.64 9.97 -12.95
CA LEU A 11 9.25 9.68 -12.56
C LEU A 11 8.38 9.26 -13.73
N LEU A 12 8.56 9.85 -14.90
CA LEU A 12 7.80 9.48 -16.09
C LEU A 12 8.19 8.08 -16.57
N ALA A 13 9.48 7.77 -16.63
CA ALA A 13 9.96 6.44 -17.00
C ALA A 13 9.38 5.35 -16.10
N HIS A 14 9.44 5.53 -14.78
CA HIS A 14 8.87 4.57 -13.82
C HIS A 14 7.34 4.53 -13.80
N ASN A 15 6.66 5.56 -14.28
CA ASN A 15 5.21 5.53 -14.45
C ASN A 15 4.79 4.80 -15.73
N GLU A 16 5.51 5.01 -16.82
CA GLU A 16 5.21 4.38 -18.12
C GLU A 16 5.63 2.91 -18.16
N GLN A 17 6.79 2.61 -17.59
CA GLN A 17 7.35 1.26 -17.53
C GLN A 17 7.79 0.94 -16.09
N PRO A 18 6.85 0.71 -15.17
CA PRO A 18 7.21 0.41 -13.79
C PRO A 18 7.87 -0.97 -13.68
N HIS A 19 8.98 -1.02 -12.93
CA HIS A 19 9.65 -2.27 -12.60
C HIS A 19 8.79 -3.09 -11.63
N ASN A 20 8.83 -4.42 -11.80
CA ASN A 20 8.13 -5.36 -10.93
C ASN A 20 6.61 -5.11 -10.80
N PHE A 21 5.99 -4.61 -11.88
CA PHE A 21 4.56 -4.34 -11.94
C PHE A 21 3.77 -5.56 -12.38
N HIS A 22 3.61 -6.51 -11.47
CA HIS A 22 2.84 -7.75 -11.67
C HIS A 22 2.45 -8.36 -10.33
N ALA A 23 1.43 -9.22 -10.33
CA ALA A 23 1.09 -10.02 -9.16
C ALA A 23 2.01 -11.26 -9.07
N LEU A 24 2.47 -11.60 -7.86
CA LEU A 24 3.17 -12.86 -7.64
C LEU A 24 2.17 -14.03 -7.56
N SER A 25 2.50 -15.16 -8.19
CA SER A 25 1.64 -16.35 -8.16
C SER A 25 1.53 -16.98 -6.77
N HIS A 26 2.61 -16.90 -5.98
CA HIS A 26 2.69 -17.49 -4.63
C HIS A 26 3.43 -16.54 -3.68
N PRO A 27 2.82 -15.40 -3.30
CA PRO A 27 3.44 -14.51 -2.34
C PRO A 27 3.42 -15.15 -0.96
N THR A 28 4.49 -14.97 -0.19
CA THR A 28 4.50 -15.33 1.22
C THR A 28 3.86 -14.27 2.10
N HIS A 29 3.88 -13.01 1.63
CA HIS A 29 3.30 -11.86 2.30
C HIS A 29 2.68 -10.94 1.26
N GLN A 30 1.57 -10.31 1.61
CA GLN A 30 0.94 -9.28 0.76
C GLN A 30 0.17 -8.28 1.61
N SER A 31 0.02 -7.09 1.10
CA SER A 31 -0.82 -6.07 1.73
C SER A 31 -1.29 -5.02 0.74
N ASP A 32 -2.47 -4.51 1.02
CA ASP A 32 -3.07 -3.42 0.25
C ASP A 32 -2.84 -2.08 0.94
N GLY A 33 -2.59 -1.07 0.12
CA GLY A 33 -2.57 0.33 0.49
C GLY A 33 -3.63 1.09 -0.30
N HIS A 34 -4.34 1.99 0.37
CA HIS A 34 -5.35 2.83 -0.24
C HIS A 34 -5.20 4.28 0.22
N ASN A 35 -5.21 5.20 -0.73
CA ASN A 35 -5.23 6.64 -0.47
C ASN A 35 -6.53 7.26 -1.00
N PRO A 36 -7.54 7.47 -0.14
CA PRO A 36 -8.85 7.95 -0.56
C PRO A 36 -8.82 9.37 -1.13
N LEU A 37 -7.79 10.16 -0.83
CA LEU A 37 -7.67 11.54 -1.31
C LEU A 37 -7.33 11.63 -2.81
N CYS A 38 -6.55 10.65 -3.32
CA CYS A 38 -6.13 10.60 -4.70
C CYS A 38 -6.77 9.44 -5.47
N GLY A 39 -7.47 8.52 -4.77
CA GLY A 39 -7.99 7.29 -5.36
C GLY A 39 -6.89 6.30 -5.74
N ASP A 40 -5.68 6.44 -5.15
CA ASP A 40 -4.59 5.51 -5.40
C ASP A 40 -4.84 4.21 -4.62
N GLU A 41 -4.71 3.09 -5.30
CA GLU A 41 -4.80 1.75 -4.73
C GLU A 41 -3.58 0.94 -5.18
N ILE A 42 -2.92 0.28 -4.24
CA ILE A 42 -1.73 -0.52 -4.52
C ILE A 42 -1.74 -1.79 -3.69
N THR A 43 -1.36 -2.90 -4.30
CA THR A 43 -1.12 -4.15 -3.59
C THR A 43 0.36 -4.49 -3.73
N VAL A 44 1.03 -4.70 -2.62
CA VAL A 44 2.44 -5.12 -2.58
C VAL A 44 2.51 -6.61 -2.25
N TYR A 45 3.28 -7.33 -3.03
CA TYR A 45 3.53 -8.78 -2.88
C TYR A 45 4.99 -9.04 -2.56
N LEU A 46 5.24 -9.91 -1.60
CA LEU A 46 6.57 -10.32 -1.20
C LEU A 46 6.70 -11.83 -1.23
N ARG A 47 7.85 -12.32 -1.72
CA ARG A 47 8.31 -13.68 -1.46
C ARG A 47 9.55 -13.60 -0.58
N ILE A 48 9.40 -14.07 0.64
CA ILE A 48 10.46 -14.07 1.65
C ILE A 48 10.93 -15.49 1.88
N GLU A 49 12.23 -15.71 1.76
CA GLU A 49 12.89 -16.99 2.02
C GLU A 49 14.15 -16.74 2.86
N ASN A 50 14.32 -17.47 3.95
CA ASN A 50 15.45 -17.33 4.87
C ASN A 50 15.70 -15.87 5.31
N ASP A 51 14.63 -15.20 5.76
CA ASP A 51 14.64 -13.80 6.18
C ASP A 51 15.13 -12.79 5.11
N ARG A 52 15.08 -13.18 3.84
CA ARG A 52 15.49 -12.34 2.72
C ARG A 52 14.36 -12.20 1.72
N ILE A 53 14.19 -11.00 1.21
CA ILE A 53 13.23 -10.69 0.15
C ILE A 53 13.79 -11.21 -1.17
N LYS A 54 13.26 -12.32 -1.65
CA LYS A 54 13.64 -12.94 -2.93
C LYS A 54 13.01 -12.23 -4.11
N GLU A 55 11.74 -11.93 -3.96
CA GLU A 55 10.96 -11.21 -4.97
C GLU A 55 10.06 -10.20 -4.27
N ILE A 56 9.93 -9.04 -4.88
CA ILE A 56 9.00 -7.99 -4.50
C ILE A 56 8.35 -7.45 -5.77
N SER A 57 7.04 -7.36 -5.76
CA SER A 57 6.29 -6.81 -6.87
C SER A 57 5.07 -6.04 -6.37
N PHE A 58 4.41 -5.35 -7.27
CA PHE A 58 3.19 -4.65 -6.94
C PHE A 58 2.22 -4.61 -8.10
N THR A 59 0.95 -4.41 -7.79
CA THR A 59 -0.11 -4.08 -8.73
C THR A 59 -0.90 -2.90 -8.19
N GLY A 60 -1.73 -2.34 -9.01
CA GLY A 60 -2.64 -1.28 -8.56
C GLY A 60 -2.83 -0.19 -9.59
N GLN A 61 -3.61 0.80 -9.21
CA GLN A 61 -3.89 2.00 -10.00
C GLN A 61 -3.62 3.23 -9.15
N GLY A 62 -3.15 4.28 -9.78
CA GLY A 62 -2.85 5.51 -9.06
C GLY A 62 -2.12 6.52 -9.92
N CYS A 63 -1.79 7.64 -9.31
CA CYS A 63 -1.09 8.72 -9.97
C CYS A 63 0.36 8.31 -10.34
N ALA A 64 0.98 9.06 -11.25
CA ALA A 64 2.35 8.81 -11.70
C ALA A 64 3.36 8.73 -10.53
N ILE A 65 3.16 9.53 -9.48
CA ILE A 65 4.04 9.55 -8.30
C ILE A 65 3.90 8.26 -7.49
N CYS A 66 2.67 7.75 -7.32
CA CYS A 66 2.40 6.51 -6.62
C CYS A 66 3.08 5.33 -7.33
N LYS A 67 2.87 5.20 -8.64
CA LYS A 67 3.49 4.14 -9.46
C LYS A 67 5.01 4.22 -9.49
N ALA A 68 5.56 5.41 -9.72
CA ALA A 68 7.00 5.60 -9.76
C ALA A 68 7.66 5.29 -8.41
N SER A 69 7.06 5.75 -7.31
CA SER A 69 7.56 5.46 -5.97
C SER A 69 7.51 3.96 -5.64
N ALA A 70 6.45 3.27 -6.04
CA ALA A 70 6.33 1.82 -5.86
C ALA A 70 7.39 1.06 -6.68
N SER A 71 7.59 1.43 -7.93
CA SER A 71 8.62 0.87 -8.80
C SER A 71 10.03 1.04 -8.20
N LEU A 72 10.38 2.25 -7.79
CA LEU A 72 11.65 2.56 -7.13
C LEU A 72 11.81 1.79 -5.80
N MET A 73 10.74 1.63 -5.04
CA MET A 73 10.74 0.84 -3.80
C MET A 73 11.11 -0.61 -4.07
N THR A 74 10.54 -1.23 -5.09
CA THR A 74 10.84 -2.65 -5.40
C THR A 74 12.30 -2.84 -5.76
N LEU A 75 12.87 -1.98 -6.59
CA LEU A 75 14.29 -2.03 -6.96
C LEU A 75 15.23 -1.86 -5.75
N ARG A 76 14.84 -1.00 -4.80
CA ARG A 76 15.66 -0.73 -3.62
C ARG A 76 15.63 -1.85 -2.59
N LEU A 77 14.50 -2.52 -2.43
CA LEU A 77 14.29 -3.48 -1.34
C LEU A 77 14.52 -4.93 -1.74
N GLU A 78 14.51 -5.23 -3.03
CA GLU A 78 14.77 -6.58 -3.54
C GLU A 78 16.16 -7.08 -3.11
N GLY A 79 16.23 -8.33 -2.68
CA GLY A 79 17.46 -8.99 -2.25
C GLY A 79 17.97 -8.62 -0.85
N LYS A 80 17.35 -7.65 -0.17
CA LYS A 80 17.70 -7.30 1.22
C LYS A 80 17.13 -8.29 2.23
N THR A 81 17.73 -8.31 3.44
CA THR A 81 17.10 -8.99 4.56
C THR A 81 15.83 -8.24 4.97
N THR A 82 14.89 -8.94 5.57
CA THR A 82 13.64 -8.31 6.06
C THR A 82 13.92 -7.17 7.04
N ALA A 83 14.88 -7.37 7.96
CA ALA A 83 15.28 -6.36 8.94
C ALA A 83 15.92 -5.12 8.29
N ASP A 84 16.80 -5.30 7.28
CA ASP A 84 17.44 -4.17 6.60
C ASP A 84 16.44 -3.43 5.71
N ALA A 85 15.55 -4.17 5.03
CA ALA A 85 14.50 -3.59 4.21
C ALA A 85 13.51 -2.77 5.03
N GLU A 86 13.13 -3.26 6.22
CA GLU A 86 12.26 -2.54 7.14
C GLU A 86 12.89 -1.22 7.60
N LYS A 87 14.15 -1.27 8.06
CA LYS A 87 14.89 -0.07 8.48
C LYS A 87 15.05 0.94 7.36
N ASP A 88 15.34 0.45 6.15
CA ASP A 88 15.52 1.30 4.98
C ASP A 88 14.18 1.97 4.57
N ALA A 89 13.08 1.21 4.56
CA ALA A 89 11.75 1.74 4.31
C ALA A 89 11.34 2.81 5.34
N GLN A 90 11.63 2.59 6.62
CA GLN A 90 11.35 3.56 7.68
C GLN A 90 12.18 4.84 7.50
N LYS A 91 13.46 4.73 7.09
CA LYS A 91 14.32 5.90 6.80
C LYS A 91 13.77 6.71 5.62
N ILE A 92 13.35 6.03 4.53
CA ILE A 92 12.75 6.69 3.37
C ILE A 92 11.44 7.37 3.73
N LEU A 93 10.57 6.72 4.50
CA LEU A 93 9.32 7.31 4.98
C LEU A 93 9.56 8.56 5.83
N LYS A 94 10.51 8.50 6.77
CA LYS A 94 10.89 9.66 7.58
C LYS A 94 11.40 10.79 6.69
N TRP A 95 12.29 10.48 5.76
CA TRP A 95 12.85 11.46 4.84
C TRP A 95 11.79 12.11 3.92
N LEU A 96 10.80 11.34 3.43
CA LEU A 96 9.72 11.88 2.61
C LEU A 96 8.76 12.78 3.39
N ASN A 97 8.48 12.44 4.65
CA ASN A 97 7.51 13.17 5.47
C ASN A 97 8.10 14.37 6.21
N ASP A 98 9.39 14.35 6.50
CA ASP A 98 10.06 15.40 7.28
C ASP A 98 11.10 16.11 6.42
N ALA A 99 10.86 17.40 6.12
CA ALA A 99 11.77 18.21 5.33
C ALA A 99 13.14 18.42 6.00
N THR A 100 13.20 18.29 7.32
CA THR A 100 14.44 18.44 8.12
C THR A 100 15.17 17.12 8.33
N ALA A 101 14.55 15.99 7.96
CA ALA A 101 15.19 14.68 8.08
C ALA A 101 16.43 14.57 7.21
N GLU A 102 17.46 13.95 7.77
CA GLU A 102 18.70 13.66 7.08
C GLU A 102 18.43 12.79 5.82
N GLN A 103 19.09 13.13 4.73
CA GLN A 103 18.97 12.41 3.49
C GLN A 103 19.59 11.01 3.63
N PRO A 104 18.86 9.94 3.34
CA PRO A 104 19.42 8.59 3.34
C PRO A 104 20.57 8.46 2.32
N GLU A 105 21.54 7.63 2.67
CA GLU A 105 22.66 7.34 1.76
C GLU A 105 22.18 6.51 0.55
N ASN A 106 22.88 6.68 -0.56
CA ASN A 106 22.66 5.88 -1.78
C ASN A 106 21.22 5.89 -2.28
N LEU A 107 20.61 7.06 -2.37
CA LEU A 107 19.24 7.19 -2.88
C LEU A 107 19.11 6.79 -4.35
N GLY A 108 20.15 7.04 -5.17
CA GLY A 108 20.09 6.78 -6.60
C GLY A 108 18.88 7.47 -7.25
N GLU A 109 18.11 6.72 -8.00
CA GLU A 109 16.90 7.25 -8.68
C GLU A 109 15.78 7.71 -7.71
N LEU A 110 15.82 7.30 -6.43
CA LEU A 110 14.90 7.82 -5.41
C LEU A 110 15.08 9.33 -5.16
N GLU A 111 16.21 9.92 -5.53
CA GLU A 111 16.38 11.36 -5.50
C GLU A 111 15.31 12.10 -6.32
N ALA A 112 14.76 11.45 -7.33
CA ALA A 112 13.62 11.97 -8.07
C ALA A 112 12.40 12.27 -7.19
N LEU A 113 12.27 11.69 -6.01
CA LEU A 113 11.20 12.00 -5.05
C LEU A 113 11.46 13.27 -4.22
N LEU A 114 12.65 13.87 -4.29
CA LEU A 114 12.95 15.15 -3.61
C LEU A 114 11.95 16.26 -3.98
N GLY A 115 11.58 16.33 -5.25
CA GLY A 115 10.62 17.32 -5.72
C GLY A 115 9.22 17.13 -5.13
N VAL A 116 8.87 15.91 -4.72
CA VAL A 116 7.57 15.58 -4.13
C VAL A 116 7.42 16.15 -2.72
N ARG A 117 8.52 16.23 -1.95
CA ARG A 117 8.54 16.69 -0.55
C ARG A 117 7.96 18.10 -0.37
N LYS A 118 8.00 18.93 -1.42
CA LYS A 118 7.42 20.28 -1.40
C LYS A 118 5.89 20.29 -1.41
N PHE A 119 5.26 19.16 -1.70
CA PHE A 119 3.81 19.04 -1.88
C PHE A 119 3.22 17.98 -0.95
N PRO A 120 2.68 18.36 0.21
CA PRO A 120 2.18 17.41 1.22
C PRO A 120 1.17 16.39 0.70
N MET A 121 0.31 16.79 -0.24
CA MET A 121 -0.66 15.87 -0.86
C MET A 121 0.02 14.79 -1.69
N ARG A 122 1.11 15.14 -2.39
CA ARG A 122 1.87 14.20 -3.22
C ARG A 122 2.78 13.30 -2.40
N VAL A 123 3.22 13.76 -1.22
CA VAL A 123 3.97 12.93 -0.27
C VAL A 123 3.14 11.73 0.14
N LYS A 124 1.84 11.87 0.36
CA LYS A 124 0.94 10.75 0.68
C LYS A 124 0.88 9.71 -0.44
N CYS A 125 0.91 10.12 -1.70
CA CYS A 125 0.98 9.19 -2.83
C CYS A 125 2.34 8.49 -2.90
N ALA A 126 3.44 9.22 -2.67
CA ALA A 126 4.79 8.66 -2.68
C ALA A 126 5.04 7.69 -1.54
N THR A 127 4.43 7.90 -0.37
CA THR A 127 4.62 7.04 0.82
C THR A 127 3.70 5.82 0.85
N LEU A 128 2.66 5.77 0.02
CA LEU A 128 1.64 4.72 0.05
C LEU A 128 2.23 3.31 -0.11
N ALA A 129 3.08 3.11 -1.11
CA ALA A 129 3.72 1.81 -1.37
C ALA A 129 4.62 1.36 -0.21
N TRP A 130 5.36 2.28 0.40
CA TRP A 130 6.24 2.01 1.54
C TRP A 130 5.45 1.60 2.79
N HIS A 131 4.30 2.22 3.04
CA HIS A 131 3.40 1.81 4.11
C HIS A 131 2.79 0.43 3.85
N ALA A 132 2.37 0.16 2.61
CA ALA A 132 1.87 -1.15 2.21
C ALA A 132 2.96 -2.23 2.36
N PHE A 133 4.21 -1.93 2.00
CA PHE A 133 5.34 -2.83 2.20
C PHE A 133 5.58 -3.16 3.69
N LEU A 134 5.65 -2.16 4.56
CA LEU A 134 5.83 -2.39 6.01
C LEU A 134 4.68 -3.18 6.61
N LYS A 135 3.46 -2.93 6.14
CA LYS A 135 2.29 -3.72 6.54
C LYS A 135 2.39 -5.16 6.05
N ALA A 136 2.84 -5.38 4.81
CA ALA A 136 3.02 -6.71 4.24
C ALA A 136 4.04 -7.54 5.04
N LEU A 137 5.16 -6.95 5.48
CA LEU A 137 6.16 -7.66 6.31
C LEU A 137 5.54 -8.26 7.59
N ASN A 138 4.50 -7.63 8.14
CA ASN A 138 3.82 -8.08 9.35
C ASN A 138 2.58 -8.94 9.09
N GLN A 139 2.22 -9.18 7.81
CA GLN A 139 1.02 -9.92 7.42
C GLN A 139 1.39 -11.04 6.42
N PRO A 140 1.57 -12.29 6.87
CA PRO A 140 1.76 -13.40 5.97
C PRO A 140 0.54 -13.57 5.05
N ALA A 141 0.78 -13.94 3.79
CA ALA A 141 -0.26 -14.21 2.82
C ALA A 141 -1.13 -15.38 3.32
N GLY A 142 -2.43 -15.17 3.43
CA GLY A 142 -3.37 -16.14 4.00
C GLY A 142 -3.96 -15.73 5.34
N SER A 143 -3.48 -14.67 5.99
CA SER A 143 -4.24 -13.98 7.00
C SER A 143 -5.18 -12.99 6.31
N ASP A 144 -6.32 -13.46 5.83
CA ASP A 144 -7.44 -12.60 5.48
C ASP A 144 -7.84 -11.85 6.75
N ALA A 145 -7.26 -10.67 6.92
CA ALA A 145 -7.83 -9.67 7.78
C ALA A 145 -9.14 -9.24 7.11
N GLY A 146 -10.26 -9.80 7.61
CA GLY A 146 -11.57 -9.65 7.06
C GLY A 146 -11.85 -8.21 6.65
N LYS A 147 -12.42 -8.07 5.47
CA LYS A 147 -13.30 -6.95 5.17
C LYS A 147 -14.40 -6.96 6.24
N GLU A 148 -14.17 -6.25 7.31
CA GLU A 148 -15.29 -5.79 8.13
C GLU A 148 -16.02 -4.70 7.34
N SER A 149 -16.88 -5.16 6.45
CA SER A 149 -18.06 -4.39 6.11
C SER A 149 -18.93 -4.39 7.35
N SER A 150 -18.83 -3.36 8.15
CA SER A 150 -19.76 -3.06 9.21
C SER A 150 -21.12 -2.74 8.60
N ALA A 151 -21.86 -3.78 8.21
CA ALA A 151 -23.29 -3.74 8.11
C ALA A 151 -23.80 -4.14 9.49
N SER A 152 -23.89 -3.16 10.36
CA SER A 152 -24.64 -3.25 11.61
C SER A 152 -26.10 -3.47 11.28
N CYS A 153 -26.51 -4.74 11.19
CA CYS A 153 -27.91 -5.11 11.29
C CYS A 153 -28.24 -5.22 12.77
N GLY A 154 -28.52 -4.09 13.38
CA GLY A 154 -29.10 -4.03 14.70
C GLY A 154 -30.59 -4.38 14.62
N CYS A 155 -30.92 -5.59 14.95
CA CYS A 155 -32.27 -5.98 15.36
C CYS A 155 -32.19 -7.33 16.08
N CYS A 156 -32.19 -7.27 17.39
CA CYS A 156 -32.86 -8.14 18.32
C CYS A 156 -32.26 -7.93 19.72
N SER A 157 -32.77 -6.96 20.46
CA SER A 157 -32.72 -6.99 21.92
C SER A 157 -34.09 -7.32 22.44
N ASN A 158 -34.14 -8.42 23.22
CA ASN A 158 -35.27 -8.93 23.97
C ASN A 158 -35.98 -7.86 24.81
N GLY A 159 -37.27 -7.85 24.71
CA GLY A 159 -38.16 -7.20 25.65
C GLY A 159 -39.46 -7.98 25.69
N SER A 160 -39.61 -8.82 26.70
CA SER A 160 -40.87 -9.48 27.09
C SER A 160 -41.93 -8.44 27.45
N THR A 161 -43.13 -8.58 26.88
CA THR A 161 -44.43 -8.58 27.59
C THR A 161 -45.59 -8.70 26.60
N SER A 162 -46.37 -9.75 26.83
CA SER A 162 -47.84 -9.95 26.75
C SER A 162 -48.68 -9.13 25.75
N ASP A 163 -49.50 -9.93 25.05
CA ASP A 163 -50.82 -9.67 24.50
C ASP A 163 -50.99 -9.09 23.10
N GLY A 164 -51.46 -9.95 22.23
CA GLY A 164 -52.55 -9.58 21.35
C GLY A 164 -52.32 -9.47 19.86
N LYS A 165 -52.61 -10.53 19.12
CA LYS A 165 -53.28 -10.52 17.82
C LYS A 165 -52.52 -10.19 16.55
N TYR A 166 -52.32 -11.22 15.72
CA TYR A 166 -51.98 -11.20 14.28
C TYR A 166 -52.94 -10.39 13.41
N PRO A 167 -52.55 -9.90 12.20
CA PRO A 167 -52.50 -10.77 11.06
C PRO A 167 -51.41 -10.51 10.00
N ASN A 168 -50.99 -11.59 9.35
CA ASN A 168 -50.52 -11.78 7.99
C ASN A 168 -49.65 -10.71 7.26
N GLY A 169 -48.45 -11.15 6.88
CA GLY A 169 -47.64 -10.53 5.84
C GLY A 169 -46.31 -11.26 5.65
N GLY A 170 -46.25 -12.21 4.70
CA GLY A 170 -45.13 -13.09 4.45
C GLY A 170 -43.88 -12.38 4.00
N CYS A 171 -42.72 -12.77 4.54
CA CYS A 171 -41.41 -12.57 3.95
C CYS A 171 -41.09 -13.79 3.10
N GLY A 172 -41.20 -13.63 1.78
CA GLY A 172 -40.77 -14.62 0.81
C GLY A 172 -39.24 -14.49 0.61
N CYS A 173 -38.51 -15.51 1.06
CA CYS A 173 -37.17 -15.79 0.50
C CYS A 173 -37.40 -16.78 -0.65
N GLY A 174 -37.28 -16.30 -1.88
CA GLY A 174 -37.26 -17.12 -3.08
C GLY A 174 -35.85 -17.40 -3.53
N ALA A 175 -35.64 -18.61 -3.93
CA ALA A 175 -34.46 -19.33 -4.36
C ALA A 175 -33.62 -18.62 -5.43
#